data_a7060cf3fc31cb0c0f33d581a6e287b1
#
_entry.id   a7060cf3fc31cb0c0f33d581a6e287b1
#
_cell.length_a   1.000
_cell.length_b   1.000
_cell.length_c   1.000
_cell.angle_alpha   90.00
_cell.angle_beta   90.00
_cell.angle_gamma   90.00
#
_symmetry.space_group_name_H-M   'P 1'
#
loop_
_entity.id
_entity.type
_entity.pdbx_description
1 polymer ?
#
loop_
_entity_poly.entity_id
_entity_poly.type
_entity_poly.pdbx_seq_one_letter_code
_entity_poly.pdbx_strand_id
1 'polypeptide(L)'
;MASLTLPKHSIPSLLPTQTLSPRHSLFSHNLPIISNSSQSQFYGLKVSYSSSLSIPSSSSSSVKGSIFAKVNKGTVPPSFTLKDQDGKNVSLSKFKGKPVVVYFYPADETPGCTKQACAFRDSYEKFKKAGAEVVGISGDDPSSHKAFAKKYKLPFTLLSDEGNNVRKDWGVPSDLFGTLPGRQTYVLDKNGVVQLIYNNQFQPEKHIDETLKLLQNL
;
A
#
# COMPACT_ATOMS: atom_id res chain seq x y z
N MET A 1 -57.16 -27.89 -8.06
CA MET A 1 -57.13 -27.99 -6.59
C MET A 1 -56.30 -29.19 -6.20
N ALA A 2 -55.10 -29.02 -5.81
CA ALA A 2 -54.29 -30.01 -5.12
C ALA A 2 -53.25 -29.29 -4.30
N SER A 3 -53.49 -29.30 -2.98
CA SER A 3 -52.63 -28.69 -1.95
C SER A 3 -51.56 -29.70 -1.59
N LEU A 4 -50.27 -29.32 -1.68
CA LEU A 4 -49.13 -30.10 -1.22
C LEU A 4 -48.53 -29.40 0.00
N THR A 5 -48.74 -30.03 1.16
CA THR A 5 -48.17 -29.67 2.46
C THR A 5 -46.74 -30.20 2.56
N LEU A 6 -45.82 -29.34 2.98
CA LEU A 6 -44.42 -29.66 3.32
C LEU A 6 -44.30 -30.16 4.76
N PRO A 7 -43.46 -31.16 5.05
CA PRO A 7 -43.18 -31.60 6.42
C PRO A 7 -42.13 -30.71 7.10
N LYS A 8 -42.42 -30.37 8.36
CA LYS A 8 -41.48 -29.73 9.30
C LYS A 8 -40.49 -30.78 9.81
N HIS A 9 -39.21 -30.56 9.62
CA HIS A 9 -38.17 -31.31 10.34
C HIS A 9 -37.62 -30.47 11.50
N SER A 10 -37.77 -31.03 12.69
CA SER A 10 -37.23 -30.56 13.95
C SER A 10 -35.73 -30.84 14.05
N ILE A 11 -34.96 -29.87 14.51
CA ILE A 11 -33.52 -29.99 14.81
C ILE A 11 -33.36 -30.26 16.32
N PRO A 12 -32.64 -31.30 16.73
CA PRO A 12 -32.27 -31.44 18.13
C PRO A 12 -31.03 -30.64 18.50
N SER A 13 -31.13 -29.88 19.56
CA SER A 13 -30.02 -29.19 20.25
C SER A 13 -29.23 -30.19 21.10
N LEU A 14 -27.90 -30.19 20.89
CA LEU A 14 -26.96 -30.75 21.88
C LEU A 14 -25.75 -29.84 22.03
N LEU A 15 -25.67 -29.17 23.16
CA LEU A 15 -24.45 -28.62 23.75
C LEU A 15 -23.82 -29.67 24.66
N PRO A 16 -22.50 -29.67 24.79
CA PRO A 16 -21.94 -29.57 26.13
C PRO A 16 -20.85 -28.48 26.25
N THR A 17 -21.05 -27.66 27.25
CA THR A 17 -20.11 -26.80 27.95
C THR A 17 -18.94 -27.61 28.52
N GLN A 18 -17.71 -27.22 28.18
CA GLN A 18 -16.55 -27.55 29.02
C GLN A 18 -15.78 -26.29 29.37
N THR A 19 -15.86 -25.98 30.65
CA THR A 19 -15.05 -25.01 31.37
C THR A 19 -13.68 -25.63 31.66
N LEU A 20 -12.59 -24.94 31.27
CA LEU A 20 -11.25 -25.23 31.76
C LEU A 20 -10.64 -23.94 32.34
N SER A 21 -10.35 -23.99 33.61
CA SER A 21 -9.70 -22.99 34.46
C SER A 21 -8.23 -22.77 34.08
N PRO A 22 -7.65 -21.59 34.36
CA PRO A 22 -6.28 -21.24 34.04
C PRO A 22 -5.29 -21.76 35.11
N ARG A 23 -4.23 -22.37 34.69
CA ARG A 23 -3.05 -22.66 35.54
C ARG A 23 -2.05 -21.52 35.44
N HIS A 24 -1.85 -20.83 36.56
CA HIS A 24 -0.69 -19.98 36.82
C HIS A 24 0.58 -20.80 36.82
N SER A 25 1.59 -20.34 36.11
CA SER A 25 2.99 -20.76 36.32
C SER A 25 3.85 -19.49 36.30
N LEU A 26 4.25 -19.08 37.49
CA LEU A 26 5.28 -18.09 37.77
C LEU A 26 6.64 -18.74 37.53
N PHE A 27 7.42 -18.24 36.57
CA PHE A 27 8.87 -18.46 36.55
C PHE A 27 9.56 -17.10 36.47
N SER A 28 10.05 -16.72 37.65
CA SER A 28 11.02 -15.65 37.85
C SER A 28 12.40 -16.18 37.51
N HIS A 29 13.09 -15.60 36.55
CA HIS A 29 14.54 -15.75 36.39
C HIS A 29 15.18 -14.38 36.43
N ASN A 30 15.84 -14.13 37.58
CA ASN A 30 16.82 -13.08 37.77
C ASN A 30 18.05 -13.35 36.90
N LEU A 31 18.46 -12.37 36.10
CA LEU A 31 19.78 -12.34 35.49
C LEU A 31 20.61 -11.23 36.16
N PRO A 32 21.87 -11.48 36.45
CA PRO A 32 22.73 -10.52 37.14
C PRO A 32 23.26 -9.46 36.19
N ILE A 33 23.25 -8.23 36.68
CA ILE A 33 23.89 -7.06 36.03
C ILE A 33 25.40 -7.21 36.28
N ILE A 34 26.21 -7.36 35.23
CA ILE A 34 27.64 -7.24 35.28
C ILE A 34 28.03 -5.84 34.82
N SER A 35 28.35 -4.97 35.76
CA SER A 35 29.00 -3.72 35.52
C SER A 35 30.52 -3.93 35.37
N ASN A 36 31.07 -3.73 34.20
CA ASN A 36 32.50 -3.69 33.97
C ASN A 36 32.93 -2.25 33.75
N SER A 37 33.40 -1.61 34.81
CA SER A 37 34.13 -0.33 34.76
C SER A 37 35.62 -0.64 34.62
N SER A 38 36.17 -0.49 33.43
CA SER A 38 37.63 -0.45 33.24
C SER A 38 38.05 0.98 33.03
N GLN A 39 38.57 1.59 34.08
CA GLN A 39 39.37 2.80 34.00
C GLN A 39 40.78 2.41 33.52
N SER A 40 41.17 2.89 32.35
CA SER A 40 42.57 2.90 31.94
C SER A 40 43.06 4.35 31.98
N GLN A 41 43.91 4.62 32.97
CA GLN A 41 44.70 5.86 33.01
C GLN A 41 45.84 5.72 32.00
N PHE A 42 45.91 6.61 31.03
CA PHE A 42 47.09 6.82 30.21
C PHE A 42 47.70 8.17 30.52
N TYR A 43 48.96 8.08 30.98
CA TYR A 43 49.84 9.21 31.25
C TYR A 43 50.14 10.04 30.00
N GLY A 44 50.23 11.34 30.17
CA GLY A 44 50.41 12.31 29.11
C GLY A 44 51.76 12.24 28.38
N LEU A 45 51.65 12.58 27.10
CA LEU A 45 52.75 13.10 26.29
C LEU A 45 52.17 14.25 25.44
N LYS A 46 52.55 15.48 25.80
CA LYS A 46 52.35 16.67 24.97
C LYS A 46 53.37 16.62 23.84
N VAL A 47 52.90 16.37 22.62
CA VAL A 47 53.69 16.62 21.42
C VAL A 47 52.97 17.70 20.62
N SER A 48 53.56 18.92 20.62
CA SER A 48 53.12 20.02 19.77
C SER A 48 53.67 19.78 18.35
N TYR A 49 52.78 19.51 17.39
CA TYR A 49 53.15 19.54 15.97
C TYR A 49 52.22 20.53 15.26
N SER A 50 52.78 21.68 14.90
CA SER A 50 52.16 22.58 13.96
C SER A 50 52.48 22.12 12.54
N SER A 51 51.49 21.56 11.86
CA SER A 51 51.57 21.31 10.44
C SER A 51 50.21 21.67 9.84
N SER A 52 50.19 22.77 9.12
CA SER A 52 49.10 23.19 8.26
C SER A 52 48.98 22.18 7.12
N LEU A 53 48.06 21.23 7.23
CA LEU A 53 47.67 20.38 6.13
C LEU A 53 46.32 20.86 5.58
N SER A 54 46.40 21.46 4.39
CA SER A 54 45.24 21.75 3.55
C SER A 54 44.54 20.41 3.22
N ILE A 55 43.33 20.24 3.77
CA ILE A 55 42.48 19.15 3.49
C ILE A 55 41.89 19.38 2.11
N PRO A 56 42.11 18.50 1.09
CA PRO A 56 41.33 18.56 -0.15
C PRO A 56 39.88 18.22 0.22
N SER A 57 38.95 19.11 -0.09
CA SER A 57 37.53 18.83 0.00
C SER A 57 37.19 17.66 -0.96
N SER A 58 37.22 16.47 -0.42
CA SER A 58 36.61 15.33 -1.12
C SER A 58 35.11 15.55 -1.16
N SER A 59 34.62 15.87 -2.33
CA SER A 59 33.19 15.78 -2.64
C SER A 59 32.72 14.36 -2.29
N SER A 60 32.11 14.21 -1.14
CA SER A 60 31.41 12.99 -0.80
C SER A 60 30.24 12.87 -1.78
N SER A 61 30.42 12.08 -2.83
CA SER A 61 29.30 11.51 -3.56
C SER A 61 28.51 10.68 -2.55
N SER A 62 27.45 11.28 -2.00
CA SER A 62 26.48 10.55 -1.20
C SER A 62 25.89 9.48 -2.13
N VAL A 63 26.33 8.25 -1.98
CA VAL A 63 25.61 7.10 -2.47
C VAL A 63 24.25 7.17 -1.78
N LYS A 64 23.26 7.69 -2.50
CA LYS A 64 21.86 7.60 -2.11
C LYS A 64 21.52 6.11 -2.13
N GLY A 65 21.79 5.42 -1.04
CA GLY A 65 21.13 4.18 -0.73
C GLY A 65 19.65 4.52 -0.70
N SER A 66 18.92 4.09 -1.70
CA SER A 66 17.46 4.24 -1.78
C SER A 66 16.87 3.39 -0.66
N ILE A 67 16.75 3.98 0.52
CA ILE A 67 15.87 3.45 1.56
C ILE A 67 14.48 3.75 1.01
N PHE A 68 13.82 2.72 0.45
CA PHE A 68 12.44 2.83 -0.01
C PHE A 68 11.56 3.19 1.20
N ALA A 69 11.37 4.47 1.42
CA ALA A 69 10.51 4.95 2.47
C ALA A 69 9.07 4.74 2.03
N LYS A 70 8.34 3.91 2.78
CA LYS A 70 6.91 3.72 2.59
C LYS A 70 6.23 5.09 2.49
N VAL A 71 5.40 5.27 1.46
CA VAL A 71 4.60 6.49 1.28
C VAL A 71 3.69 6.69 2.49
N ASN A 72 3.69 7.90 3.04
CA ASN A 72 2.90 8.27 4.20
C ASN A 72 1.90 9.39 3.87
N LYS A 73 0.83 9.47 4.64
CA LYS A 73 -0.10 10.59 4.56
C LYS A 73 0.63 11.90 4.85
N GLY A 74 0.34 12.95 4.09
CA GLY A 74 0.99 14.26 4.19
C GLY A 74 2.30 14.37 3.40
N THR A 75 2.74 13.31 2.70
CA THR A 75 3.96 13.34 1.87
C THR A 75 3.62 13.31 0.38
N VAL A 76 4.57 13.77 -0.45
CA VAL A 76 4.52 13.59 -1.90
C VAL A 76 5.16 12.25 -2.22
N PRO A 77 4.45 11.32 -2.90
CA PRO A 77 5.00 10.01 -3.22
C PRO A 77 6.08 10.10 -4.30
N PRO A 78 6.94 9.06 -4.46
CA PRO A 78 7.84 8.96 -5.58
C PRO A 78 7.08 9.08 -6.91
N SER A 79 7.63 9.85 -7.84
CA SER A 79 7.03 9.98 -9.17
C SER A 79 7.28 8.70 -9.98
N PHE A 80 6.40 8.44 -10.93
CA PHE A 80 6.55 7.34 -11.88
C PHE A 80 6.23 7.78 -13.30
N THR A 81 6.68 6.99 -14.28
CA THR A 81 6.21 7.00 -15.66
C THR A 81 5.97 5.55 -16.07
N LEU A 82 4.73 5.21 -16.37
CA LEU A 82 4.29 3.87 -16.74
C LEU A 82 3.54 3.90 -18.06
N LYS A 83 3.41 2.76 -18.73
CA LYS A 83 2.58 2.62 -19.92
C LYS A 83 1.11 2.44 -19.55
N ASP A 84 0.22 3.12 -20.25
CA ASP A 84 -1.21 2.89 -20.15
C ASP A 84 -1.65 1.70 -21.02
N GLN A 85 -2.95 1.38 -20.99
CA GLN A 85 -3.58 0.31 -21.76
C GLN A 85 -3.45 0.48 -23.30
N ASP A 86 -3.06 1.66 -23.77
CA ASP A 86 -2.78 1.94 -25.18
C ASP A 86 -1.28 1.98 -25.50
N GLY A 87 -0.43 1.64 -24.53
CA GLY A 87 1.03 1.64 -24.65
C GLY A 87 1.68 3.02 -24.56
N LYS A 88 0.91 4.07 -24.23
CA LYS A 88 1.42 5.44 -24.10
C LYS A 88 2.03 5.65 -22.71
N ASN A 89 3.13 6.37 -22.65
CA ASN A 89 3.75 6.76 -21.39
C ASN A 89 2.88 7.78 -20.63
N VAL A 90 2.55 7.47 -19.40
CA VAL A 90 1.81 8.33 -18.47
C VAL A 90 2.63 8.54 -17.21
N SER A 91 2.92 9.81 -16.91
CA SER A 91 3.62 10.22 -15.70
C SER A 91 2.62 10.66 -14.63
N LEU A 92 2.96 10.45 -13.34
CA LEU A 92 2.18 10.97 -12.21
C LEU A 92 1.96 12.50 -12.32
N SER A 93 2.92 13.23 -12.88
CA SER A 93 2.83 14.68 -13.08
C SER A 93 1.68 15.12 -13.99
N LYS A 94 1.15 14.23 -14.86
CA LYS A 94 -0.03 14.49 -15.71
C LYS A 94 -1.27 14.86 -14.89
N PHE A 95 -1.33 14.39 -13.65
CA PHE A 95 -2.48 14.57 -12.77
C PHE A 95 -2.35 15.78 -11.82
N LYS A 96 -1.24 16.55 -11.90
CA LYS A 96 -1.09 17.77 -11.10
C LYS A 96 -2.22 18.77 -11.36
N GLY A 97 -2.67 19.43 -10.30
CA GLY A 97 -3.78 20.38 -10.34
C GLY A 97 -5.17 19.77 -10.13
N LYS A 98 -5.25 18.44 -10.06
CA LYS A 98 -6.47 17.69 -9.74
C LYS A 98 -6.22 16.67 -8.64
N PRO A 99 -7.20 16.35 -7.80
CA PRO A 99 -7.12 15.16 -6.96
C PRO A 99 -7.02 13.91 -7.83
N VAL A 100 -6.24 12.92 -7.39
CA VAL A 100 -6.13 11.64 -8.07
C VAL A 100 -6.23 10.48 -7.09
N VAL A 101 -7.04 9.49 -7.46
CA VAL A 101 -7.16 8.21 -6.76
C VAL A 101 -6.28 7.20 -7.50
N VAL A 102 -5.20 6.77 -6.87
CA VAL A 102 -4.30 5.75 -7.39
C VAL A 102 -4.55 4.45 -6.61
N TYR A 103 -5.07 3.42 -7.28
CA TYR A 103 -5.29 2.14 -6.65
C TYR A 103 -4.38 1.06 -7.24
N PHE A 104 -3.60 0.42 -6.36
CA PHE A 104 -2.83 -0.77 -6.68
C PHE A 104 -3.67 -2.01 -6.43
N TYR A 105 -3.65 -2.94 -7.38
CA TYR A 105 -4.39 -4.19 -7.29
C TYR A 105 -3.52 -5.37 -7.75
N PRO A 106 -3.82 -6.61 -7.34
CA PRO A 106 -3.01 -7.79 -7.65
C PRO A 106 -2.83 -8.09 -9.13
N ALA A 107 -3.93 -8.30 -9.87
CA ALA A 107 -3.88 -8.64 -11.29
C ALA A 107 -5.25 -8.48 -11.96
N ASP A 108 -5.23 -8.24 -13.28
CA ASP A 108 -6.42 -8.24 -14.12
C ASP A 108 -7.18 -9.57 -14.02
N GLU A 109 -8.46 -9.56 -14.37
CA GLU A 109 -9.35 -10.74 -14.47
C GLU A 109 -9.53 -11.55 -13.18
N THR A 110 -8.86 -11.23 -12.07
CA THR A 110 -9.12 -11.89 -10.79
C THR A 110 -10.46 -11.42 -10.20
N PRO A 111 -11.22 -12.29 -9.49
CA PRO A 111 -12.56 -11.93 -9.02
C PRO A 111 -12.61 -10.66 -8.17
N GLY A 112 -11.70 -10.52 -7.19
CA GLY A 112 -11.65 -9.36 -6.32
C GLY A 112 -11.22 -8.08 -7.03
N CYS A 113 -10.29 -8.15 -7.99
CA CYS A 113 -9.83 -6.99 -8.76
C CYS A 113 -10.89 -6.54 -9.77
N THR A 114 -11.55 -7.49 -10.42
CA THR A 114 -12.68 -7.19 -11.30
C THR A 114 -13.81 -6.50 -10.55
N LYS A 115 -14.14 -6.99 -9.35
CA LYS A 115 -15.14 -6.39 -8.47
C LYS A 115 -14.77 -4.94 -8.09
N GLN A 116 -13.50 -4.69 -7.74
CA GLN A 116 -13.00 -3.34 -7.45
C GLN A 116 -13.08 -2.41 -8.66
N ALA A 117 -12.59 -2.87 -9.81
CA ALA A 117 -12.59 -2.07 -11.03
C ALA A 117 -14.03 -1.71 -11.47
N CYS A 118 -14.96 -2.67 -11.40
CA CYS A 118 -16.37 -2.42 -11.69
C CYS A 118 -16.99 -1.43 -10.70
N ALA A 119 -16.67 -1.51 -9.41
CA ALA A 119 -17.18 -0.58 -8.41
C ALA A 119 -16.65 0.86 -8.63
N PHE A 120 -15.38 1.02 -9.03
CA PHE A 120 -14.83 2.31 -9.47
C PHE A 120 -15.55 2.82 -10.73
N ARG A 121 -15.77 1.96 -11.73
CA ARG A 121 -16.54 2.30 -12.95
C ARG A 121 -17.94 2.80 -12.60
N ASP A 122 -18.67 2.04 -11.79
CA ASP A 122 -20.07 2.34 -11.46
C ASP A 122 -20.20 3.65 -10.64
N SER A 123 -19.14 4.04 -9.94
CA SER A 123 -19.05 5.28 -9.19
C SER A 123 -18.29 6.40 -9.92
N TYR A 124 -17.84 6.19 -11.16
CA TYR A 124 -16.91 7.09 -11.84
C TYR A 124 -17.44 8.52 -12.01
N GLU A 125 -18.72 8.67 -12.27
CA GLU A 125 -19.33 10.01 -12.35
C GLU A 125 -19.28 10.79 -11.02
N LYS A 126 -19.25 10.09 -9.88
CA LYS A 126 -19.07 10.74 -8.57
C LYS A 126 -17.63 11.27 -8.42
N PHE A 127 -16.64 10.50 -8.89
CA PHE A 127 -15.24 10.94 -8.90
C PHE A 127 -15.05 12.15 -9.82
N LYS A 128 -15.64 12.13 -11.02
CA LYS A 128 -15.60 13.26 -11.95
C LYS A 128 -16.24 14.51 -11.36
N LYS A 129 -17.39 14.39 -10.69
CA LYS A 129 -18.06 15.52 -10.01
C LYS A 129 -17.18 16.10 -8.89
N ALA A 130 -16.39 15.27 -8.21
CA ALA A 130 -15.39 15.72 -7.24
C ALA A 130 -14.12 16.28 -7.89
N GLY A 131 -14.03 16.33 -9.22
CA GLY A 131 -12.85 16.78 -9.96
C GLY A 131 -11.68 15.82 -9.93
N ALA A 132 -11.89 14.58 -9.44
CA ALA A 132 -10.83 13.61 -9.25
C ALA A 132 -10.68 12.66 -10.44
N GLU A 133 -9.44 12.31 -10.76
CA GLU A 133 -9.10 11.25 -11.70
C GLU A 133 -8.94 9.91 -10.95
N VAL A 134 -9.22 8.79 -11.64
CA VAL A 134 -9.00 7.43 -11.12
C VAL A 134 -7.96 6.73 -11.99
N VAL A 135 -6.98 6.10 -11.36
CA VAL A 135 -5.88 5.38 -12.02
C VAL A 135 -5.67 4.04 -11.33
N GLY A 136 -5.74 2.95 -12.07
CA GLY A 136 -5.41 1.60 -11.58
C GLY A 136 -3.98 1.23 -11.96
N ILE A 137 -3.27 0.54 -11.09
CA ILE A 137 -1.89 0.07 -11.32
C ILE A 137 -1.77 -1.40 -10.91
N SER A 138 -1.30 -2.24 -11.83
CA SER A 138 -0.92 -3.62 -11.52
C SER A 138 0.34 -4.05 -12.30
N GLY A 139 0.81 -5.27 -12.06
CA GLY A 139 1.96 -5.84 -12.77
C GLY A 139 1.65 -6.40 -14.15
N ASP A 140 0.39 -6.33 -14.59
CA ASP A 140 -0.03 -6.82 -15.91
C ASP A 140 0.51 -5.91 -17.03
N ASP A 141 0.66 -6.45 -18.22
CA ASP A 141 1.12 -5.72 -19.40
C ASP A 141 0.01 -4.84 -20.02
N PRO A 142 0.36 -3.86 -20.88
CA PRO A 142 -0.61 -2.96 -21.50
C PRO A 142 -1.70 -3.66 -22.30
N SER A 143 -1.40 -4.82 -22.93
CA SER A 143 -2.38 -5.56 -23.75
C SER A 143 -3.43 -6.25 -22.88
N SER A 144 -3.02 -6.78 -21.73
CA SER A 144 -3.92 -7.28 -20.68
C SER A 144 -4.85 -6.18 -20.18
N HIS A 145 -4.28 -5.04 -19.78
CA HIS A 145 -5.07 -3.89 -19.35
C HIS A 145 -6.06 -3.42 -20.42
N LYS A 146 -5.67 -3.43 -21.70
CA LYS A 146 -6.58 -3.06 -22.79
C LYS A 146 -7.74 -4.02 -22.93
N ALA A 147 -7.48 -5.33 -22.84
CA ALA A 147 -8.52 -6.36 -22.88
C ALA A 147 -9.46 -6.23 -21.67
N PHE A 148 -8.89 -6.07 -20.47
CA PHE A 148 -9.62 -5.91 -19.22
C PHE A 148 -10.50 -4.64 -19.24
N ALA A 149 -9.94 -3.49 -19.59
CA ALA A 149 -10.67 -2.23 -19.70
C ALA A 149 -11.82 -2.30 -20.72
N LYS A 150 -11.58 -2.94 -21.88
CA LYS A 150 -12.60 -3.12 -22.92
C LYS A 150 -13.73 -4.05 -22.43
N LYS A 151 -13.38 -5.18 -21.83
CA LYS A 151 -14.36 -6.19 -21.38
C LYS A 151 -15.31 -5.63 -20.32
N TYR A 152 -14.77 -4.90 -19.35
CA TYR A 152 -15.54 -4.35 -18.24
C TYR A 152 -15.94 -2.88 -18.43
N LYS A 153 -15.66 -2.30 -19.62
CA LYS A 153 -15.99 -0.90 -19.97
C LYS A 153 -15.48 0.10 -18.94
N LEU A 154 -14.21 -0.05 -18.54
CA LEU A 154 -13.59 0.83 -17.56
C LEU A 154 -13.30 2.20 -18.18
N PRO A 155 -13.81 3.31 -17.63
CA PRO A 155 -13.68 4.66 -18.22
C PRO A 155 -12.42 5.40 -17.78
N PHE A 156 -11.51 4.76 -17.05
CA PHE A 156 -10.32 5.35 -16.48
C PHE A 156 -9.04 4.65 -16.93
N THR A 157 -7.90 5.25 -16.62
CA THR A 157 -6.58 4.76 -17.04
C THR A 157 -6.12 3.59 -16.17
N LEU A 158 -5.63 2.52 -16.81
CA LEU A 158 -4.87 1.46 -16.18
C LEU A 158 -3.40 1.58 -16.59
N LEU A 159 -2.49 1.40 -15.64
CA LEU A 159 -1.05 1.56 -15.83
C LEU A 159 -0.30 0.26 -15.50
N SER A 160 0.63 -0.09 -16.37
CA SER A 160 1.42 -1.31 -16.32
C SER A 160 2.72 -1.10 -15.53
N ASP A 161 2.83 -1.72 -14.35
CA ASP A 161 4.02 -1.78 -13.50
C ASP A 161 4.62 -3.19 -13.55
N GLU A 162 5.02 -3.66 -14.75
CA GLU A 162 5.46 -5.04 -15.05
C GLU A 162 6.56 -5.56 -14.08
N GLY A 163 7.41 -4.72 -13.56
CA GLY A 163 8.43 -5.09 -12.56
C GLY A 163 7.99 -4.94 -11.12
N ASN A 164 6.77 -4.45 -10.87
CA ASN A 164 6.27 -4.05 -9.55
C ASN A 164 7.20 -3.05 -8.83
N ASN A 165 7.90 -2.20 -9.59
CA ASN A 165 8.87 -1.25 -9.05
C ASN A 165 8.15 -0.08 -8.37
N VAL A 166 7.16 0.52 -9.03
CA VAL A 166 6.36 1.61 -8.45
C VAL A 166 5.62 1.13 -7.22
N ARG A 167 5.05 -0.08 -7.26
CA ARG A 167 4.43 -0.73 -6.11
C ARG A 167 5.38 -0.84 -4.92
N LYS A 168 6.64 -1.24 -5.15
CA LYS A 168 7.68 -1.33 -4.12
C LYS A 168 8.08 0.05 -3.61
N ASP A 169 8.29 1.01 -4.51
CA ASP A 169 8.67 2.38 -4.16
C ASP A 169 7.61 3.10 -3.33
N TRP A 170 6.34 2.78 -3.57
CA TRP A 170 5.21 3.31 -2.80
C TRP A 170 4.97 2.54 -1.49
N GLY A 171 5.67 1.43 -1.27
CA GLY A 171 5.56 0.61 -0.07
C GLY A 171 4.19 -0.07 0.06
N VAL A 172 3.58 -0.46 -1.08
CA VAL A 172 2.35 -1.25 -1.08
C VAL A 172 2.64 -2.63 -0.49
N PRO A 173 2.00 -3.02 0.61
CA PRO A 173 2.27 -4.31 1.24
C PRO A 173 1.83 -5.46 0.33
N SER A 174 2.50 -6.61 0.47
CA SER A 174 2.02 -7.87 -0.06
C SER A 174 1.11 -8.55 0.95
N ASP A 175 0.21 -9.41 0.47
CA ASP A 175 -0.70 -10.20 1.30
C ASP A 175 -0.38 -11.69 1.18
N LEU A 176 -1.03 -12.52 2.01
CA LEU A 176 -0.85 -13.96 2.07
C LEU A 176 0.64 -14.36 2.18
N PHE A 177 1.30 -13.84 3.21
CA PHE A 177 2.74 -14.10 3.49
C PHE A 177 3.66 -13.73 2.32
N GLY A 178 3.33 -12.69 1.56
CA GLY A 178 4.15 -12.21 0.45
C GLY A 178 3.88 -12.87 -0.90
N THR A 179 2.96 -13.82 -0.97
CA THR A 179 2.65 -14.55 -2.22
C THR A 179 1.70 -13.80 -3.14
N LEU A 180 0.87 -12.90 -2.59
CA LEU A 180 -0.09 -12.12 -3.35
C LEU A 180 0.31 -10.63 -3.34
N PRO A 181 0.40 -9.97 -4.51
CA PRO A 181 0.53 -8.51 -4.53
C PRO A 181 -0.64 -7.86 -3.80
N GLY A 182 -0.35 -6.93 -2.90
CA GLY A 182 -1.37 -6.32 -2.05
C GLY A 182 -2.28 -5.35 -2.79
N ARG A 183 -3.39 -5.02 -2.13
CA ARG A 183 -4.39 -4.07 -2.61
C ARG A 183 -4.37 -2.83 -1.75
N GLN A 184 -3.98 -1.69 -2.33
CA GLN A 184 -3.90 -0.44 -1.59
C GLN A 184 -4.31 0.74 -2.47
N THR A 185 -5.06 1.67 -1.90
CA THR A 185 -5.50 2.88 -2.58
C THR A 185 -4.97 4.11 -1.89
N TYR A 186 -4.47 5.04 -2.70
CA TYR A 186 -4.01 6.35 -2.28
C TYR A 186 -4.91 7.42 -2.88
N VAL A 187 -5.20 8.46 -2.12
CA VAL A 187 -5.81 9.69 -2.65
C VAL A 187 -4.79 10.81 -2.50
N LEU A 188 -4.44 11.42 -3.62
CA LEU A 188 -3.57 12.59 -3.67
C LEU A 188 -4.44 13.83 -3.92
N ASP A 189 -4.10 14.93 -3.27
CA ASP A 189 -4.71 16.22 -3.54
C ASP A 189 -4.16 16.87 -4.83
N LYS A 190 -4.65 18.06 -5.17
CA LYS A 190 -4.20 18.83 -6.33
C LYS A 190 -2.72 19.19 -6.34
N ASN A 191 -2.07 19.16 -5.17
CA ASN A 191 -0.62 19.42 -5.04
C ASN A 191 0.20 18.12 -5.15
N GLY A 192 -0.47 16.97 -5.25
CA GLY A 192 0.17 15.65 -5.27
C GLY A 192 0.54 15.13 -3.88
N VAL A 193 -0.01 15.71 -2.81
CA VAL A 193 0.21 15.26 -1.44
C VAL A 193 -0.79 14.17 -1.08
N VAL A 194 -0.33 13.08 -0.50
CA VAL A 194 -1.17 11.95 -0.08
C VAL A 194 -2.08 12.35 1.09
N GLN A 195 -3.36 12.28 0.89
CA GLN A 195 -4.39 12.60 1.88
C GLN A 195 -5.03 11.35 2.50
N LEU A 196 -5.03 10.22 1.76
CA LEU A 196 -5.54 8.93 2.25
C LEU A 196 -4.63 7.80 1.78
N ILE A 197 -4.44 6.83 2.66
CA ILE A 197 -3.91 5.50 2.35
C ILE A 197 -4.89 4.50 2.91
N TYR A 198 -5.50 3.69 2.03
CA TYR A 198 -6.48 2.68 2.44
C TYR A 198 -6.07 1.31 1.93
N ASN A 199 -6.03 0.34 2.83
CA ASN A 199 -5.69 -1.05 2.53
C ASN A 199 -6.82 -1.96 3.01
N ASN A 200 -7.35 -2.77 2.10
CA ASN A 200 -8.29 -3.84 2.43
C ASN A 200 -8.30 -4.87 1.30
N GLN A 201 -7.63 -5.99 1.50
CA GLN A 201 -7.51 -7.03 0.47
C GLN A 201 -8.84 -7.70 0.15
N PHE A 202 -9.68 -7.93 1.16
CA PHE A 202 -10.87 -8.78 1.05
C PHE A 202 -12.18 -8.04 0.80
N GLN A 203 -12.19 -6.72 0.94
CA GLN A 203 -13.37 -5.88 0.70
C GLN A 203 -13.06 -4.80 -0.33
N PRO A 204 -12.89 -5.19 -1.62
CA PRO A 204 -12.43 -4.28 -2.66
C PRO A 204 -13.36 -3.09 -2.89
N GLU A 205 -14.67 -3.21 -2.65
CA GLU A 205 -15.62 -2.12 -2.81
C GLU A 205 -15.47 -1.02 -1.76
N LYS A 206 -15.02 -1.34 -0.56
CA LYS A 206 -14.80 -0.32 0.48
C LYS A 206 -13.76 0.72 0.10
N HIS A 207 -12.87 0.40 -0.84
CA HIS A 207 -11.91 1.38 -1.37
C HIS A 207 -12.63 2.58 -2.01
N ILE A 208 -13.77 2.33 -2.68
CA ILE A 208 -14.56 3.37 -3.34
C ILE A 208 -15.22 4.28 -2.31
N ASP A 209 -15.88 3.70 -1.30
CA ASP A 209 -16.59 4.44 -0.27
C ASP A 209 -15.63 5.34 0.53
N GLU A 210 -14.48 4.80 0.97
CA GLU A 210 -13.49 5.55 1.73
C GLU A 210 -12.85 6.68 0.91
N THR A 211 -12.60 6.45 -0.38
CA THR A 211 -12.04 7.50 -1.25
C THR A 211 -13.06 8.60 -1.55
N LEU A 212 -14.32 8.26 -1.83
CA LEU A 212 -15.38 9.24 -2.07
C LEU A 212 -15.68 10.08 -0.83
N LYS A 213 -15.70 9.45 0.36
CA LYS A 213 -15.88 10.15 1.64
C LYS A 213 -14.80 11.21 1.87
N LEU A 214 -13.55 10.90 1.55
CA LEU A 214 -12.47 11.88 1.66
C LEU A 214 -12.63 13.02 0.63
N LEU A 215 -12.89 12.69 -0.64
CA LEU A 215 -12.97 13.65 -1.72
C LEU A 215 -14.08 14.71 -1.53
N GLN A 216 -15.12 14.39 -0.75
CA GLN A 216 -16.17 15.34 -0.37
C GLN A 216 -15.68 16.42 0.61
N ASN A 217 -14.51 16.21 1.25
CA ASN A 217 -13.94 17.11 2.25
C ASN A 217 -12.60 17.73 1.80
N LEU A 218 -12.19 17.53 0.54
CA LEU A 218 -11.01 18.14 -0.08
C LEU A 218 -11.40 19.38 -0.88
#